data_4c9e115f833fe351dd626eb292d1edfa
#
_entry.id   4c9e115f833fe351dd626eb292d1edfa
#
_cell.length_a   1.000
_cell.length_b   1.000
_cell.length_c   1.000
_cell.angle_alpha   90.00
_cell.angle_beta   90.00
_cell.angle_gamma   90.00
#
_symmetry.space_group_name_H-M   'P 1'
#
loop_
_entity.id
_entity.type
_entity.pdbx_description
1 polymer ?
#
loop_
_entity_poly.entity_id
_entity_poly.type
_entity_poly.pdbx_seq_one_letter_code
_entity_poly.pdbx_strand_id
1 'polypeptide(L)'
;MSQRNRMLGEARLAPSAPRAYVTCAMSHPLETVIRNAGAFVLVGDSSEGRFPATSYSNYSRTGTRFYCLDLGGLSRSRGGTKGGKVYTKVEDLPEDRSDLAIIWVKPRSAARAVEVAQEAGCERVWFSFGAGHRDAVAKARELGMEVVEIGRCPVHYLDQQIPVCRVHTIGLKLSGAYRKPPQTDPHAKRREII
;
A
#
# COMPACT_ATOMS: atom_id res chain seq x y z
N MET A 1 -44.87 -68.76 -22.24
CA MET A 1 -44.16 -68.04 -23.33
C MET A 1 -43.94 -66.65 -22.86
N SER A 2 -42.66 -66.30 -22.48
CA SER A 2 -42.27 -65.05 -21.80
C SER A 2 -41.42 -64.26 -22.76
N GLN A 3 -41.84 -63.03 -23.12
CA GLN A 3 -41.04 -62.09 -23.88
C GLN A 3 -40.39 -61.06 -22.91
N ARG A 4 -39.09 -61.10 -22.86
CA ARG A 4 -38.28 -60.09 -22.13
C ARG A 4 -38.00 -58.94 -23.12
N ASN A 5 -38.59 -57.79 -22.85
CA ASN A 5 -38.21 -56.54 -23.49
C ASN A 5 -36.95 -55.99 -22.81
N ARG A 6 -35.83 -55.90 -23.55
CA ARG A 6 -34.63 -55.17 -23.12
C ARG A 6 -34.81 -53.70 -23.54
N MET A 7 -34.97 -52.82 -22.58
CA MET A 7 -34.81 -51.38 -22.85
C MET A 7 -33.31 -51.06 -22.79
N LEU A 8 -32.76 -50.63 -23.90
CA LEU A 8 -31.44 -50.03 -24.01
C LEU A 8 -31.58 -48.56 -23.60
N GLY A 9 -31.00 -48.22 -22.44
CA GLY A 9 -30.89 -46.85 -21.98
C GLY A 9 -29.81 -46.10 -22.75
N GLU A 10 -30.21 -45.11 -23.53
CA GLU A 10 -29.29 -44.15 -24.13
C GLU A 10 -28.69 -43.24 -23.05
N ALA A 11 -27.38 -43.40 -22.81
CA ALA A 11 -26.63 -42.49 -21.98
C ALA A 11 -26.48 -41.15 -22.71
N ARG A 12 -27.24 -40.13 -22.29
CA ARG A 12 -27.04 -38.76 -22.76
C ARG A 12 -25.72 -38.22 -22.13
N LEU A 13 -24.76 -37.99 -23.00
CA LEU A 13 -23.53 -37.24 -22.64
C LEU A 13 -23.92 -35.80 -22.24
N ALA A 14 -23.65 -35.44 -21.02
CA ALA A 14 -23.82 -34.07 -20.55
C ALA A 14 -22.84 -33.14 -21.27
N PRO A 15 -23.24 -31.92 -21.67
CA PRO A 15 -22.34 -30.98 -22.29
C PRO A 15 -21.25 -30.56 -21.28
N SER A 16 -20.00 -30.68 -21.70
CA SER A 16 -18.84 -30.25 -20.94
C SER A 16 -18.92 -28.74 -20.68
N ALA A 17 -18.95 -28.33 -19.41
CA ALA A 17 -18.90 -26.93 -19.02
C ALA A 17 -17.64 -26.24 -19.60
N PRO A 18 -17.75 -25.02 -20.12
CA PRO A 18 -16.60 -24.30 -20.61
C PRO A 18 -15.58 -24.09 -19.47
N ARG A 19 -14.36 -24.57 -19.67
CA ARG A 19 -13.23 -24.28 -18.79
C ARG A 19 -13.04 -22.76 -18.76
N ALA A 20 -13.44 -22.15 -17.67
CA ALA A 20 -13.07 -20.77 -17.37
C ALA A 20 -11.54 -20.70 -17.29
N TYR A 21 -10.92 -20.13 -18.31
CA TYR A 21 -9.52 -19.73 -18.24
C TYR A 21 -9.45 -18.59 -17.23
N VAL A 22 -9.17 -18.93 -15.97
CA VAL A 22 -8.73 -17.94 -14.98
C VAL A 22 -7.35 -17.48 -15.45
N THR A 23 -7.32 -16.42 -16.23
CA THR A 23 -6.09 -15.66 -16.45
C THR A 23 -5.72 -15.08 -15.11
N CYS A 24 -4.82 -15.75 -14.40
CA CYS A 24 -4.17 -15.21 -13.22
C CYS A 24 -3.33 -14.01 -13.70
N ALA A 25 -3.97 -12.85 -13.82
CA ALA A 25 -3.26 -11.60 -14.04
C ALA A 25 -2.33 -11.46 -12.82
N MET A 26 -1.03 -11.61 -13.04
CA MET A 26 -0.05 -11.44 -11.97
C MET A 26 -0.24 -10.05 -11.38
N SER A 27 -0.65 -10.00 -10.11
CA SER A 27 -0.80 -8.75 -9.39
C SER A 27 0.56 -8.05 -9.28
N HIS A 28 0.56 -6.72 -9.33
CA HIS A 28 1.80 -5.97 -9.16
C HIS A 28 2.41 -6.25 -7.78
N PRO A 29 3.74 -6.43 -7.63
CA PRO A 29 4.36 -6.73 -6.33
C PRO A 29 3.94 -5.75 -5.22
N LEU A 30 3.81 -4.46 -5.55
CA LEU A 30 3.36 -3.45 -4.59
C LEU A 30 1.90 -3.60 -4.14
N GLU A 31 1.03 -4.20 -4.97
CA GLU A 31 -0.34 -4.57 -4.55
C GLU A 31 -0.28 -5.64 -3.46
N THR A 32 0.56 -6.64 -3.66
CA THR A 32 0.74 -7.72 -2.67
C THR A 32 1.28 -7.18 -1.36
N VAL A 33 2.29 -6.30 -1.41
CA VAL A 33 2.87 -5.68 -0.20
C VAL A 33 1.81 -4.92 0.59
N ILE A 34 1.10 -3.97 -0.05
CA ILE A 34 0.15 -3.12 0.68
C ILE A 34 -1.10 -3.87 1.13
N ARG A 35 -1.55 -4.87 0.37
CA ARG A 35 -2.71 -5.70 0.71
C ARG A 35 -2.44 -6.60 1.91
N ASN A 36 -1.21 -7.09 2.03
CA ASN A 36 -0.80 -7.99 3.12
C ASN A 36 -0.21 -7.26 4.33
N ALA A 37 -0.06 -5.94 4.26
CA ALA A 37 0.63 -5.17 5.29
C ALA A 37 -0.11 -5.09 6.64
N GLY A 38 -1.38 -5.50 6.70
CA GLY A 38 -2.13 -5.35 7.96
C GLY A 38 -2.33 -3.89 8.35
N ALA A 39 -2.10 -3.54 9.61
CA ALA A 39 -2.20 -2.16 10.11
C ALA A 39 -0.85 -1.45 10.01
N PHE A 40 -0.51 -0.91 8.86
CA PHE A 40 0.77 -0.22 8.64
C PHE A 40 0.85 1.15 9.36
N VAL A 41 2.07 1.65 9.56
CA VAL A 41 2.33 2.97 10.15
C VAL A 41 2.51 4.01 9.04
N LEU A 42 1.65 5.04 9.04
CA LEU A 42 1.76 6.17 8.13
C LEU A 42 2.44 7.35 8.84
N VAL A 43 3.66 7.67 8.45
CA VAL A 43 4.46 8.74 9.08
C VAL A 43 4.35 10.02 8.27
N GLY A 44 3.92 11.10 8.93
CA GLY A 44 3.81 12.45 8.37
C GLY A 44 4.49 13.49 9.26
N ASP A 45 4.59 14.73 8.77
CA ASP A 45 5.10 15.87 9.54
C ASP A 45 4.25 17.12 9.29
N SER A 46 3.35 17.43 10.20
CA SER A 46 2.46 18.59 10.11
C SER A 46 3.20 19.91 10.28
N SER A 47 4.33 19.94 11.00
CA SER A 47 5.15 21.15 11.18
C SER A 47 5.76 21.63 9.88
N GLU A 48 6.00 20.71 8.96
CA GLU A 48 6.51 21.02 7.63
C GLU A 48 5.41 21.24 6.57
N GLY A 49 4.13 21.21 6.97
CA GLY A 49 3.00 21.21 6.05
C GLY A 49 2.91 19.96 5.17
N ARG A 50 3.54 18.86 5.57
CA ARG A 50 3.60 17.60 4.85
C ARG A 50 2.81 16.49 5.55
N PHE A 51 1.61 16.80 5.98
CA PHE A 51 0.70 15.79 6.50
C PHE A 51 0.01 15.07 5.33
N PRO A 52 -0.04 13.74 5.30
CA PRO A 52 -0.56 12.96 4.18
C PRO A 52 -2.11 12.94 4.13
N ALA A 53 -2.76 14.11 4.18
CA ALA A 53 -4.20 14.24 4.36
C ALA A 53 -5.04 13.48 3.32
N THR A 54 -4.62 13.47 2.05
CA THR A 54 -5.35 12.76 0.98
C THR A 54 -5.24 11.24 1.15
N SER A 55 -4.04 10.73 1.42
CA SER A 55 -3.84 9.30 1.69
C SER A 55 -4.54 8.86 2.96
N TYR A 56 -4.44 9.64 4.03
CA TYR A 56 -5.18 9.44 5.27
C TYR A 56 -6.70 9.33 5.01
N SER A 57 -7.24 10.28 4.24
CA SER A 57 -8.66 10.27 3.87
C SER A 57 -9.05 9.05 3.04
N ASN A 58 -8.17 8.62 2.12
CA ASN A 58 -8.39 7.39 1.36
C ASN A 58 -8.46 6.17 2.28
N TYR A 59 -7.44 5.96 3.11
CA TYR A 59 -7.36 4.81 3.99
C TYR A 59 -8.56 4.75 4.96
N SER A 60 -8.90 5.89 5.58
CA SER A 60 -10.05 5.97 6.51
C SER A 60 -11.39 5.67 5.85
N ARG A 61 -11.58 6.10 4.59
CA ARG A 61 -12.85 5.92 3.86
C ARG A 61 -13.00 4.53 3.26
N THR A 62 -11.89 3.88 2.95
CA THR A 62 -11.88 2.55 2.32
C THR A 62 -11.73 1.41 3.34
N GLY A 63 -11.67 1.73 4.63
CA GLY A 63 -11.52 0.73 5.69
C GLY A 63 -10.15 0.09 5.74
N THR A 64 -9.13 0.69 5.09
CA THR A 64 -7.75 0.23 5.17
C THR A 64 -7.23 0.42 6.59
N ARG A 65 -6.63 -0.61 7.17
CA ARG A 65 -6.07 -0.54 8.53
C ARG A 65 -4.74 0.18 8.52
N PHE A 66 -4.60 1.23 9.32
CA PHE A 66 -3.37 1.98 9.47
C PHE A 66 -3.36 2.81 10.76
N TYR A 67 -2.18 3.17 11.21
CA TYR A 67 -1.95 4.12 12.29
C TYR A 67 -1.16 5.30 11.78
N CYS A 68 -1.67 6.52 12.01
CA CYS A 68 -1.00 7.73 11.56
C CYS A 68 -0.13 8.29 12.68
N LEU A 69 1.17 8.43 12.43
CA LEU A 69 2.13 9.06 13.33
C LEU A 69 2.58 10.40 12.76
N ASP A 70 2.40 11.47 13.50
CA ASP A 70 2.79 12.82 13.10
C ASP A 70 3.97 13.34 13.89
N LEU A 71 5.09 13.55 13.21
CA LEU A 71 6.33 14.07 13.81
C LEU A 71 6.21 15.54 14.23
N GLY A 72 5.29 16.27 13.63
CA GLY A 72 5.03 17.69 13.94
C GLY A 72 4.15 17.92 15.16
N GLY A 73 3.72 16.87 15.84
CA GLY A 73 2.90 16.96 17.05
C GLY A 73 1.47 17.43 16.81
N LEU A 74 0.90 17.15 15.65
CA LEU A 74 -0.48 17.51 15.31
C LEU A 74 -1.47 16.88 16.29
N SER A 75 -2.10 17.72 17.11
CA SER A 75 -3.11 17.25 18.03
C SER A 75 -4.33 16.67 17.31
N ARG A 76 -5.10 15.83 17.99
CA ARG A 76 -6.32 15.12 17.54
C ARG A 76 -7.31 15.93 16.69
N SER A 77 -7.23 17.26 16.74
CA SER A 77 -8.20 18.13 16.08
C SER A 77 -8.17 18.13 14.55
N ARG A 78 -7.03 17.80 13.93
CA ARG A 78 -6.92 17.72 12.45
C ARG A 78 -7.03 16.31 11.92
N GLY A 79 -6.56 15.31 12.67
CA GLY A 79 -6.68 13.90 12.31
C GLY A 79 -8.01 13.28 12.64
N GLY A 80 -8.77 13.92 13.50
CA GLY A 80 -10.02 13.43 14.08
C GLY A 80 -11.23 13.36 13.15
N THR A 81 -11.05 13.47 11.87
CA THR A 81 -12.13 13.26 10.93
C THR A 81 -12.40 11.77 10.77
N LYS A 82 -13.46 11.32 11.42
CA LYS A 82 -14.13 10.04 11.14
C LYS A 82 -13.21 8.81 11.06
N GLY A 83 -12.64 8.42 12.18
CA GLY A 83 -12.20 7.04 12.35
C GLY A 83 -10.71 6.81 12.55
N GLY A 84 -9.86 7.82 12.54
CA GLY A 84 -8.44 7.62 12.80
C GLY A 84 -7.90 8.54 13.88
N LYS A 85 -7.18 7.98 14.86
CA LYS A 85 -6.38 8.73 15.81
C LYS A 85 -5.05 9.07 15.14
N VAL A 86 -4.60 10.32 15.26
CA VAL A 86 -3.23 10.71 14.94
C VAL A 86 -2.42 10.60 16.22
N TYR A 87 -1.36 9.81 16.15
CA TYR A 87 -0.40 9.61 17.23
C TYR A 87 0.75 10.60 17.06
N THR A 88 1.34 11.04 18.16
CA THR A 88 2.50 11.96 18.18
C THR A 88 3.71 11.32 18.81
N LYS A 89 3.56 10.14 19.37
CA LYS A 89 4.59 9.36 20.02
C LYS A 89 4.50 7.90 19.63
N VAL A 90 5.64 7.24 19.53
CA VAL A 90 5.75 5.84 19.18
C VAL A 90 5.13 4.92 20.24
N GLU A 91 5.36 5.24 21.50
CA GLU A 91 4.86 4.47 22.66
C GLU A 91 3.32 4.45 22.76
N ASP A 92 2.64 5.39 22.11
CA ASP A 92 1.18 5.45 22.05
C ASP A 92 0.58 4.58 20.93
N LEU A 93 1.40 4.08 20.00
CA LEU A 93 0.95 3.28 18.87
C LEU A 93 0.45 1.90 19.36
N PRO A 94 -0.67 1.39 18.81
CA PRO A 94 -1.15 0.04 19.12
C PRO A 94 -0.12 -1.04 18.77
N GLU A 95 -0.12 -2.13 19.55
CA GLU A 95 0.82 -3.24 19.38
C GLU A 95 0.53 -4.09 18.12
N ASP A 96 -0.73 -4.08 17.62
CA ASP A 96 -1.14 -4.83 16.44
C ASP A 96 -0.73 -4.19 15.10
N ARG A 97 0.18 -3.19 15.15
CA ARG A 97 0.76 -2.59 13.95
C ARG A 97 1.64 -3.58 13.20
N SER A 98 1.66 -3.42 11.90
CA SER A 98 2.52 -4.25 11.04
C SER A 98 3.95 -3.71 10.97
N ASP A 99 4.80 -4.48 10.33
CA ASP A 99 6.21 -4.18 10.08
C ASP A 99 6.45 -3.15 8.96
N LEU A 100 5.39 -2.64 8.29
CA LEU A 100 5.50 -1.68 7.19
C LEU A 100 5.26 -0.25 7.66
N ALA A 101 6.23 0.63 7.39
CA ALA A 101 6.06 2.08 7.49
C ALA A 101 5.91 2.72 6.10
N ILE A 102 4.97 3.66 5.97
CA ILE A 102 4.80 4.52 4.80
C ILE A 102 5.23 5.93 5.20
N ILE A 103 6.31 6.42 4.58
CA ILE A 103 6.89 7.74 4.89
C ILE A 103 6.34 8.79 3.92
N TRP A 104 5.74 9.84 4.47
CA TRP A 104 5.28 11.00 3.71
C TRP A 104 5.69 12.29 4.41
N VAL A 105 6.95 12.63 4.33
CA VAL A 105 7.54 13.85 4.88
C VAL A 105 8.40 14.55 3.83
N LYS A 106 8.89 15.76 4.10
CA LYS A 106 9.88 16.39 3.22
C LYS A 106 11.22 15.65 3.29
N PRO A 107 12.07 15.74 2.24
CA PRO A 107 13.34 15.04 2.18
C PRO A 107 14.23 15.27 3.42
N ARG A 108 14.26 16.49 3.96
CA ARG A 108 15.08 16.83 5.14
C ARG A 108 14.68 16.09 6.41
N SER A 109 13.41 15.70 6.54
CA SER A 109 12.89 14.96 7.71
C SER A 109 12.78 13.45 7.45
N ALA A 110 13.10 13.00 6.23
CA ALA A 110 12.87 11.63 5.86
C ALA A 110 13.77 10.63 6.61
N ALA A 111 15.02 10.99 6.90
CA ALA A 111 15.92 10.16 7.73
C ALA A 111 15.38 10.01 9.15
N ARG A 112 14.92 11.10 9.77
CA ARG A 112 14.29 11.05 11.10
C ARG A 112 12.99 10.23 11.09
N ALA A 113 12.19 10.32 10.03
CA ALA A 113 10.98 9.52 9.89
C ALA A 113 11.29 8.02 9.81
N VAL A 114 12.41 7.65 9.19
CA VAL A 114 12.89 6.26 9.15
C VAL A 114 13.29 5.76 10.54
N GLU A 115 14.04 6.56 11.30
CA GLU A 115 14.42 6.23 12.69
C GLU A 115 13.17 5.98 13.55
N VAL A 116 12.20 6.88 13.49
CA VAL A 116 10.93 6.75 14.23
C VAL A 116 10.11 5.54 13.76
N ALA A 117 10.14 5.21 12.47
CA ALA A 117 9.50 4.00 11.96
C ALA A 117 10.16 2.73 12.52
N GLN A 118 11.49 2.72 12.61
CA GLN A 118 12.24 1.62 13.21
C GLN A 118 12.00 1.52 14.73
N GLU A 119 11.96 2.64 15.46
CA GLU A 119 11.54 2.71 16.86
C GLU A 119 10.13 2.13 17.07
N ALA A 120 9.22 2.32 16.08
CA ALA A 120 7.90 1.73 16.08
C ALA A 120 7.88 0.23 15.76
N GLY A 121 9.03 -0.42 15.54
CA GLY A 121 9.15 -1.84 15.21
C GLY A 121 8.89 -2.17 13.74
N CYS A 122 8.93 -1.18 12.85
CA CYS A 122 8.81 -1.44 11.42
C CYS A 122 10.15 -1.95 10.85
N GLU A 123 10.09 -3.00 10.05
CA GLU A 123 11.24 -3.60 9.36
C GLU A 123 11.28 -3.22 7.87
N ARG A 124 10.15 -2.74 7.33
CA ARG A 124 9.98 -2.36 5.94
C ARG A 124 9.55 -0.91 5.81
N VAL A 125 10.10 -0.21 4.80
CA VAL A 125 9.80 1.19 4.57
C VAL A 125 9.41 1.46 3.11
N TRP A 126 8.32 2.19 2.93
CA TRP A 126 7.84 2.69 1.64
C TRP A 126 7.88 4.22 1.65
N PHE A 127 8.76 4.79 0.84
CA PHE A 127 8.81 6.23 0.65
C PHE A 127 7.75 6.67 -0.35
N SER A 128 6.73 7.37 0.11
CA SER A 128 5.68 7.90 -0.75
C SER A 128 6.19 9.09 -1.58
N PHE A 129 5.33 9.61 -2.44
CA PHE A 129 5.69 10.68 -3.38
C PHE A 129 6.44 11.85 -2.73
N GLY A 130 7.66 12.13 -3.22
CA GLY A 130 8.50 13.21 -2.76
C GLY A 130 9.13 13.05 -1.37
N ALA A 131 9.01 11.87 -0.74
CA ALA A 131 9.66 11.58 0.54
C ALA A 131 10.99 10.84 0.37
N GLY A 132 11.18 10.11 -0.73
CA GLY A 132 12.39 9.34 -0.98
C GLY A 132 13.59 10.22 -1.27
N HIS A 133 14.58 10.25 -0.38
CA HIS A 133 15.84 10.92 -0.54
C HIS A 133 16.98 9.94 -0.24
N ARG A 134 18.14 10.13 -0.89
CA ARG A 134 19.29 9.21 -0.75
C ARG A 134 19.69 8.98 0.72
N ASP A 135 19.68 10.04 1.53
CA ASP A 135 20.11 9.95 2.93
C ASP A 135 19.10 9.15 3.77
N ALA A 136 17.80 9.27 3.48
CA ALA A 136 16.77 8.47 4.14
C ALA A 136 16.83 6.99 3.74
N VAL A 137 17.12 6.71 2.47
CA VAL A 137 17.32 5.33 2.00
C VAL A 137 18.59 4.72 2.58
N ALA A 138 19.67 5.51 2.67
CA ALA A 138 20.89 5.08 3.34
C ALA A 138 20.64 4.77 4.83
N LYS A 139 19.88 5.64 5.53
CA LYS A 139 19.46 5.42 6.92
C LYS A 139 18.62 4.15 7.08
N ALA A 140 17.66 3.90 6.21
CA ALA A 140 16.86 2.68 6.27
C ALA A 140 17.72 1.42 6.15
N ARG A 141 18.69 1.42 5.23
CA ARG A 141 19.63 0.31 5.05
C ARG A 141 20.58 0.16 6.24
N GLU A 142 21.08 1.26 6.80
CA GLU A 142 21.90 1.26 8.02
C GLU A 142 21.19 0.59 9.20
N LEU A 143 19.88 0.85 9.33
CA LEU A 143 19.02 0.27 10.35
C LEU A 143 18.51 -1.14 10.01
N GLY A 144 18.97 -1.74 8.91
CA GLY A 144 18.56 -3.08 8.47
C GLY A 144 17.14 -3.17 7.90
N MET A 145 16.50 -2.04 7.58
CA MET A 145 15.15 -2.02 7.03
C MET A 145 15.13 -2.31 5.54
N GLU A 146 14.13 -3.07 5.09
CA GLU A 146 13.86 -3.29 3.67
C GLU A 146 13.21 -2.05 3.03
N VAL A 147 13.80 -1.53 1.96
CA VAL A 147 13.20 -0.47 1.16
C VAL A 147 12.27 -1.08 0.10
N VAL A 148 10.98 -0.92 0.28
CA VAL A 148 9.93 -1.50 -0.59
C VAL A 148 9.74 -0.71 -1.88
N GLU A 149 9.67 0.62 -1.77
CA GLU A 149 9.41 1.51 -2.91
C GLU A 149 9.88 2.94 -2.60
N ILE A 150 10.32 3.66 -3.65
CA ILE A 150 10.69 5.07 -3.57
C ILE A 150 9.88 5.86 -4.60
N GLY A 151 9.01 6.76 -4.11
CA GLY A 151 8.39 7.81 -4.91
C GLY A 151 6.97 7.54 -5.40
N ARG A 152 6.39 6.37 -5.17
CA ARG A 152 4.99 6.10 -5.53
C ARG A 152 4.07 6.16 -4.31
N CYS A 153 2.86 6.65 -4.54
CA CYS A 153 1.83 6.64 -3.50
C CYS A 153 1.24 5.22 -3.37
N PRO A 154 1.23 4.61 -2.17
CA PRO A 154 0.69 3.27 -1.96
C PRO A 154 -0.80 3.15 -2.30
N VAL A 155 -1.55 4.26 -2.21
CA VAL A 155 -2.99 4.28 -2.54
C VAL A 155 -3.28 3.77 -3.95
N HIS A 156 -2.34 3.95 -4.90
CA HIS A 156 -2.53 3.47 -6.28
C HIS A 156 -2.61 1.95 -6.40
N TYR A 157 -2.14 1.23 -5.40
CA TYR A 157 -2.08 -0.23 -5.36
C TYR A 157 -3.15 -0.86 -4.48
N LEU A 158 -4.11 -0.05 -3.97
CA LEU A 158 -5.29 -0.51 -3.24
C LEU A 158 -6.46 -0.79 -4.17
N ASP A 159 -7.27 -1.79 -3.82
CA ASP A 159 -8.49 -2.15 -4.56
C ASP A 159 -9.54 -1.04 -4.48
N GLN A 160 -9.66 -0.40 -3.32
CA GLN A 160 -10.62 0.66 -3.09
C GLN A 160 -9.92 2.01 -2.97
N GLN A 161 -10.43 2.99 -3.71
CA GLN A 161 -9.86 4.32 -3.77
C GLN A 161 -10.97 5.39 -3.82
N ILE A 162 -10.74 6.52 -3.15
CA ILE A 162 -11.58 7.69 -3.32
C ILE A 162 -11.43 8.25 -4.74
N PRO A 163 -12.43 8.99 -5.27
CA PRO A 163 -12.45 9.41 -6.69
C PRO A 163 -11.18 10.08 -7.18
N VAL A 164 -10.59 11.01 -6.42
CA VAL A 164 -9.37 11.71 -6.80
C VAL A 164 -8.17 10.75 -6.95
N CYS A 165 -8.03 9.79 -6.04
CA CYS A 165 -6.95 8.79 -6.11
C CYS A 165 -7.18 7.83 -7.28
N ARG A 166 -8.42 7.48 -7.56
CA ARG A 166 -8.80 6.62 -8.69
C ARG A 166 -8.44 7.27 -10.04
N VAL A 167 -8.69 8.56 -10.21
CA VAL A 167 -8.30 9.31 -11.42
C VAL A 167 -6.78 9.25 -11.61
N HIS A 168 -6.00 9.51 -10.55
CA HIS A 168 -4.54 9.39 -10.62
C HIS A 168 -4.09 7.97 -11.00
N THR A 169 -4.71 6.94 -10.42
CA THR A 169 -4.38 5.55 -10.74
C THR A 169 -4.68 5.21 -12.20
N ILE A 170 -5.77 5.73 -12.75
CA ILE A 170 -6.09 5.56 -14.17
C ILE A 170 -5.00 6.20 -15.03
N GLY A 171 -4.57 7.43 -14.72
CA GLY A 171 -3.46 8.09 -15.40
C GLY A 171 -2.17 7.28 -15.37
N LEU A 172 -1.81 6.72 -14.21
CA LEU A 172 -0.65 5.83 -14.06
C LEU A 172 -0.76 4.55 -14.91
N LYS A 173 -1.96 3.98 -15.01
CA LYS A 173 -2.20 2.79 -15.84
C LYS A 173 -2.08 3.11 -17.32
N LEU A 174 -2.64 4.23 -17.76
CA LEU A 174 -2.57 4.68 -19.16
C LEU A 174 -1.15 5.04 -19.61
N SER A 175 -0.35 5.66 -18.73
CA SER A 175 1.05 5.97 -19.01
C SER A 175 2.00 4.76 -18.95
N GLY A 176 1.49 3.59 -18.59
CA GLY A 176 2.31 2.38 -18.37
C GLY A 176 3.14 2.40 -17.08
N ALA A 177 3.06 3.48 -16.35
CA ALA A 177 3.84 3.73 -15.16
C ALA A 177 3.49 2.78 -14.01
N TYR A 178 2.22 2.41 -13.91
CA TYR A 178 1.72 1.47 -12.92
C TYR A 178 2.43 0.10 -12.98
N ARG A 179 2.79 -0.35 -14.19
CA ARG A 179 3.40 -1.68 -14.42
C ARG A 179 4.91 -1.73 -14.21
N LYS A 180 5.57 -0.59 -14.00
CA LYS A 180 7.02 -0.57 -13.77
C LYS A 180 7.36 -1.21 -12.45
N PRO A 181 8.48 -1.96 -12.35
CA PRO A 181 8.88 -2.62 -11.10
C PRO A 181 9.07 -1.61 -9.96
N PRO A 182 9.04 -2.06 -8.69
CA PRO A 182 9.39 -1.24 -7.54
C PRO A 182 10.76 -0.60 -7.72
N GLN A 183 10.91 0.63 -7.25
CA GLN A 183 12.19 1.32 -7.21
C GLN A 183 12.71 1.32 -5.78
N THR A 184 13.86 0.71 -5.57
CA THR A 184 14.49 0.59 -4.24
C THR A 184 15.84 1.30 -4.16
N ASP A 185 16.33 1.84 -5.30
CA ASP A 185 17.57 2.59 -5.39
C ASP A 185 17.28 4.05 -5.79
N PRO A 186 17.66 5.04 -4.95
CA PRO A 186 17.44 6.46 -5.23
C PRO A 186 18.30 6.97 -6.38
N HIS A 187 19.39 6.27 -6.74
CA HIS A 187 20.25 6.61 -7.86
C HIS A 187 19.78 5.99 -9.19
N ALA A 188 18.87 5.01 -9.13
CA ALA A 188 18.28 4.47 -10.33
C ALA A 188 17.56 5.59 -11.08
N LYS A 189 17.82 5.66 -12.40
CA LYS A 189 17.18 6.62 -13.28
C LYS A 189 15.67 6.56 -13.05
N ARG A 190 15.11 7.61 -12.44
CA ARG A 190 13.71 7.69 -12.10
C ARG A 190 12.89 7.42 -13.34
N ARG A 191 12.22 6.31 -13.35
CA ARG A 191 11.31 5.93 -14.46
C ARG A 191 9.95 6.51 -14.17
N GLU A 192 9.91 7.83 -14.21
CA GLU A 192 8.81 8.52 -13.82
C GLU A 192 7.73 8.62 -14.66
N ILE A 193 6.99 8.96 -13.90
CA ILE A 193 5.72 9.28 -13.82
C ILE A 193 5.42 10.54 -13.19
N ILE A 194 4.98 11.31 -13.92
CA ILE A 194 4.35 12.53 -13.56
C ILE A 194 2.84 12.28 -13.43
#